data_041bac9d3851ff6ba2b5dcb8e8a18302
#
_entry.id   041bac9d3851ff6ba2b5dcb8e8a18302
#
_cell.length_a   1.000
_cell.length_b   1.000
_cell.length_c   1.000
_cell.angle_alpha   90.00
_cell.angle_beta   90.00
_cell.angle_gamma   90.00
#
_symmetry.space_group_name_H-M   'P 1'
#
loop_
_entity.id
_entity.type
_entity.pdbx_description
1 polymer ?
#
loop_
_entity_poly.entity_id
_entity_poly.type
_entity_poly.pdbx_seq_one_letter_code
_entity_poly.pdbx_strand_id
1 'polypeptide(L)'
;MQQHIYYTKYALQFADMQIPELVTVFNHQVGNTGWTGMRAYHDQALIDEFLRRGIDVSDIYNGKAISFAHPVRYDITYNRLATIG
;
A
#
# COMPACT_ATOMS: atom_id res chain seq x y z
N MET A 1 -15.51 -1.33 16.18
CA MET A 1 -15.14 -2.68 15.71
C MET A 1 -13.66 -2.90 15.94
N GLN A 2 -13.32 -4.05 16.45
CA GLN A 2 -11.94 -4.38 16.75
C GLN A 2 -11.21 -4.81 15.48
N GLN A 3 -10.06 -4.21 15.21
CA GLN A 3 -9.28 -4.57 14.03
C GLN A 3 -8.51 -5.87 14.28
N HIS A 4 -8.23 -6.59 13.20
CA HIS A 4 -7.46 -7.82 13.29
C HIS A 4 -6.03 -7.52 13.77
N ILE A 5 -5.48 -8.43 14.57
CA ILE A 5 -4.15 -8.23 15.17
C ILE A 5 -3.04 -8.07 14.11
N TYR A 6 -3.12 -8.80 13.00
CA TYR A 6 -2.12 -8.67 11.93
C TYR A 6 -2.23 -7.32 11.23
N TYR A 7 -3.45 -6.84 11.00
CA TYR A 7 -3.64 -5.50 10.45
C TYR A 7 -3.00 -4.44 11.35
N THR A 8 -3.29 -4.49 12.65
CA THR A 8 -2.75 -3.52 13.60
C THR A 8 -1.23 -3.55 13.63
N LYS A 9 -0.64 -4.73 13.61
CA LYS A 9 0.81 -4.90 13.60
C LYS A 9 1.45 -4.24 12.38
N TYR A 10 0.90 -4.48 11.20
CA TYR A 10 1.41 -3.87 9.97
C TYR A 10 1.16 -2.37 9.94
N ALA A 11 -0.01 -1.92 10.41
CA ALA A 11 -0.32 -0.48 10.44
C ALA A 11 0.70 0.29 11.29
N LEU A 12 1.06 -0.24 12.47
CA LEU A 12 2.07 0.37 13.31
C LEU A 12 3.45 0.39 12.66
N GLN A 13 3.81 -0.70 11.99
CA GLN A 13 5.07 -0.80 11.28
C GLN A 13 5.17 0.23 10.15
N PHE A 14 4.12 0.35 9.35
CA PHE A 14 4.09 1.28 8.23
C PHE A 14 4.05 2.73 8.67
N ALA A 15 3.43 3.02 9.82
CA ALA A 15 3.36 4.38 10.36
C ALA A 15 4.75 4.98 10.62
N ASP A 16 5.74 4.14 10.90
CA ASP A 16 7.12 4.58 11.17
C ASP A 16 7.97 4.69 9.91
N MET A 17 7.46 4.26 8.76
CA MET A 17 8.24 4.24 7.52
C MET A 17 8.17 5.56 6.77
N GLN A 18 9.26 5.89 6.06
CA GLN A 18 9.29 6.98 5.10
C GLN A 18 8.55 6.58 3.83
N ILE A 19 8.09 7.57 3.05
CA ILE A 19 7.38 7.32 1.79
C ILE A 19 8.18 6.41 0.85
N PRO A 20 9.50 6.64 0.61
CA PRO A 20 10.25 5.74 -0.26
C PRO A 20 10.27 4.29 0.21
N GLU A 21 10.29 4.06 1.52
CA GLU A 21 10.23 2.72 2.07
C GLU A 21 8.88 2.06 1.81
N LEU A 22 7.79 2.81 1.99
CA LEU A 22 6.44 2.31 1.70
C LEU A 22 6.27 1.96 0.23
N VAL A 23 6.82 2.78 -0.67
CA VAL A 23 6.81 2.52 -2.12
C VAL A 23 7.56 1.23 -2.42
N THR A 24 8.72 1.03 -1.80
CA THR A 24 9.49 -0.21 -1.95
C THR A 24 8.70 -1.43 -1.49
N VAL A 25 7.99 -1.32 -0.36
CA VAL A 25 7.13 -2.41 0.13
C VAL A 25 6.07 -2.76 -0.91
N PHE A 26 5.40 -1.76 -1.47
CA PHE A 26 4.40 -1.99 -2.51
C PHE A 26 5.02 -2.67 -3.73
N ASN A 27 6.14 -2.15 -4.21
CA ASN A 27 6.76 -2.62 -5.45
C ASN A 27 7.30 -4.05 -5.34
N HIS A 28 7.66 -4.49 -4.14
CA HIS A 28 8.08 -5.88 -3.92
C HIS A 28 6.94 -6.88 -4.13
N GLN A 29 5.70 -6.44 -4.10
CA GLN A 29 4.54 -7.31 -4.28
C GLN A 29 4.04 -7.33 -5.72
N VAL A 30 4.57 -6.46 -6.57
CA VAL A 30 4.16 -6.39 -7.98
C VAL A 30 4.57 -7.68 -8.68
N GLY A 31 3.62 -8.29 -9.38
CA GLY A 31 3.84 -9.55 -10.08
C GLY A 31 3.83 -10.78 -9.18
N ASN A 32 3.72 -10.63 -7.87
CA ASN A 32 3.63 -11.76 -6.96
C ASN A 32 2.19 -12.26 -6.90
N THR A 33 1.96 -13.47 -7.38
CA THR A 33 0.63 -14.08 -7.43
C THR A 33 0.30 -14.91 -6.19
N GLY A 34 1.27 -15.13 -5.28
CA GLY A 34 1.03 -15.83 -4.03
C GLY A 34 0.09 -15.04 -3.13
N TRP A 35 -1.03 -15.65 -2.73
CA TRP A 35 -2.01 -14.98 -1.91
C TRP A 35 -2.24 -15.74 -0.61
N THR A 36 -2.11 -15.05 0.52
CA THR A 36 -2.41 -15.60 1.85
C THR A 36 -3.30 -14.61 2.60
N GLY A 37 -3.97 -15.10 3.65
CA GLY A 37 -4.78 -14.23 4.50
C GLY A 37 -3.97 -13.11 5.13
N MET A 38 -2.72 -13.39 5.51
CA MET A 38 -1.85 -12.36 6.08
C MET A 38 -1.52 -11.26 5.08
N ARG A 39 -1.37 -11.63 3.81
CA ARG A 39 -1.10 -10.65 2.75
C ARG A 39 -2.27 -9.66 2.62
N ALA A 40 -3.50 -10.12 2.78
CA ALA A 40 -4.66 -9.23 2.72
C ALA A 40 -4.59 -8.16 3.81
N TYR A 41 -4.24 -8.53 5.04
CA TYR A 41 -4.07 -7.56 6.13
C TYR A 41 -2.89 -6.63 5.89
N HIS A 42 -1.78 -7.16 5.41
CA HIS A 42 -0.59 -6.40 5.09
C HIS A 42 -0.89 -5.34 4.02
N ASP A 43 -1.51 -5.75 2.93
CA ASP A 43 -1.76 -4.85 1.80
C ASP A 43 -2.79 -3.80 2.14
N GLN A 44 -3.84 -4.15 2.90
CA GLN A 44 -4.83 -3.17 3.32
C GLN A 44 -4.20 -2.13 4.27
N ALA A 45 -3.37 -2.59 5.20
CA ALA A 45 -2.66 -1.68 6.10
C ALA A 45 -1.74 -0.72 5.34
N LEU A 46 -1.09 -1.21 4.29
CA LEU A 46 -0.21 -0.40 3.44
C LEU A 46 -0.99 0.69 2.71
N ILE A 47 -2.10 0.33 2.07
CA ILE A 47 -2.95 1.30 1.38
C ILE A 47 -3.51 2.32 2.38
N ASP A 48 -3.96 1.86 3.54
CA ASP A 48 -4.51 2.75 4.56
C ASP A 48 -3.47 3.75 5.05
N GLU A 49 -2.20 3.36 5.13
CA GLU A 49 -1.14 4.28 5.52
C GLU A 49 -0.94 5.38 4.48
N PHE A 50 -0.95 5.03 3.19
CA PHE A 50 -0.89 6.05 2.13
C PHE A 50 -2.09 7.00 2.22
N LEU A 51 -3.29 6.45 2.43
CA LEU A 51 -4.51 7.27 2.56
C LEU A 51 -4.44 8.18 3.78
N ARG A 52 -3.95 7.67 4.90
CA ARG A 52 -3.80 8.47 6.13
C ARG A 52 -2.89 9.66 5.91
N ARG A 53 -1.89 9.52 5.05
CA ARG A 53 -0.96 10.61 4.71
C ARG A 53 -1.50 11.55 3.63
N GLY A 54 -2.72 11.30 3.15
CA GLY A 54 -3.34 12.12 2.10
C GLY A 54 -2.80 11.88 0.71
N ILE A 55 -2.12 10.73 0.50
CA ILE A 55 -1.54 10.40 -0.80
C ILE A 55 -2.62 9.80 -1.69
N ASP A 56 -2.71 10.29 -2.92
CA ASP A 56 -3.65 9.78 -3.92
C ASP A 56 -3.16 8.42 -4.43
N VAL A 57 -3.96 7.38 -4.24
CA VAL A 57 -3.65 6.02 -4.67
C VAL A 57 -4.61 5.53 -5.75
N SER A 58 -5.29 6.42 -6.43
CA SER A 58 -6.35 6.07 -7.39
C SER A 58 -5.86 5.22 -8.57
N ASP A 59 -4.56 5.30 -8.90
CA ASP A 59 -3.99 4.46 -9.97
C ASP A 59 -3.94 2.98 -9.60
N ILE A 60 -3.96 2.64 -8.31
CA ILE A 60 -3.77 1.27 -7.82
C ILE A 60 -4.88 0.78 -6.90
N TYR A 61 -5.80 1.66 -6.48
CA TYR A 61 -6.82 1.30 -5.51
C TYR A 61 -8.12 2.03 -5.82
N ASN A 62 -9.21 1.28 -5.94
CA ASN A 62 -10.53 1.83 -6.28
C ASN A 62 -11.51 1.86 -5.10
N GLY A 63 -11.00 1.64 -3.88
CA GLY A 63 -11.83 1.54 -2.68
C GLY A 63 -12.22 0.11 -2.32
N LYS A 64 -11.99 -0.85 -3.21
CA LYS A 64 -12.33 -2.26 -3.00
C LYS A 64 -11.17 -3.19 -3.28
N ALA A 65 -10.46 -2.97 -4.37
CA ALA A 65 -9.38 -3.85 -4.81
C ALA A 65 -8.10 -3.06 -5.05
N ILE A 66 -6.97 -3.69 -4.76
CA ILE A 66 -5.64 -3.14 -4.98
C ILE A 66 -5.05 -3.84 -6.20
N SER A 67 -4.52 -3.05 -7.14
CA SER A 67 -3.86 -3.58 -8.33
C SER A 67 -2.35 -3.65 -8.10
N PHE A 68 -1.77 -4.84 -8.28
CA PHE A 68 -0.32 -5.08 -8.24
C PHE A 68 0.21 -5.41 -9.64
N ALA A 69 -0.43 -4.89 -10.67
CA ALA A 69 -0.04 -5.16 -12.06
C ALA A 69 1.23 -4.42 -12.46
N HIS A 70 1.47 -3.24 -11.89
CA HIS A 70 2.61 -2.39 -12.26
C HIS A 70 3.23 -1.78 -11.01
N PRO A 71 4.56 -1.57 -11.01
CA PRO A 71 5.18 -0.82 -9.92
C PRO A 71 4.73 0.64 -9.94
N VAL A 72 4.97 1.32 -8.83
CA VAL A 72 4.61 2.73 -8.70
C VAL A 72 5.83 3.56 -8.33
N ARG A 73 5.75 4.86 -8.60
CA ARG A 73 6.63 5.89 -8.07
C ARG A 73 5.82 6.91 -7.31
N TYR A 74 6.43 7.55 -6.34
CA TYR A 74 5.79 8.66 -5.65
C TYR A 74 6.02 9.95 -6.43
N ASP A 75 4.91 10.59 -6.82
CA ASP A 75 4.93 11.88 -7.51
C ASP A 75 4.71 12.97 -6.46
N ILE A 76 5.78 13.65 -6.07
CA ILE A 76 5.72 14.68 -5.03
C ILE A 76 4.93 15.91 -5.47
N THR A 77 4.92 16.19 -6.78
CA THR A 77 4.22 17.37 -7.30
C THR A 77 2.70 17.26 -7.06
N TYR A 78 2.15 16.08 -7.27
CA TYR A 78 0.71 15.84 -7.11
C TYR A 78 0.38 15.02 -5.88
N ASN A 79 1.37 14.67 -5.06
CA ASN A 79 1.21 13.87 -3.85
C ASN A 79 0.42 12.59 -4.14
N ARG A 80 0.91 11.82 -5.12
CA ARG A 80 0.22 10.60 -5.55
C ARG A 80 1.20 9.50 -5.91
N LEU A 81 0.71 8.26 -5.91
CA LEU A 81 1.42 7.13 -6.48
C LEU A 81 1.02 6.98 -7.94
N ALA A 82 2.00 7.03 -8.83
CA ALA A 82 1.79 6.90 -10.26
C ALA A 82 2.36 5.57 -10.75
N THR A 83 1.59 4.83 -11.54
CA THR A 83 2.07 3.56 -12.10
C THR A 83 3.19 3.79 -13.11
N ILE A 84 4.13 2.86 -13.13
CA ILE A 84 5.26 2.84 -14.06
C ILE A 84 5.04 1.68 -15.04
N GLY A 85 5.05 1.98 -16.31
CA GLY A 85 4.95 0.95 -17.33
C GLY A 85 3.69 0.94 -18.14
#